data_9a26f5185b55a770e80f4d87a36e3833
#
_entry.id   9a26f5185b55a770e80f4d87a36e3833
#
_cell.length_a   1.000
_cell.length_b   1.000
_cell.length_c   1.000
_cell.angle_alpha   90.00
_cell.angle_beta   90.00
_cell.angle_gamma   90.00
#
_symmetry.space_group_name_H-M   'P 1'
#
loop_
_entity.id
_entity.type
_entity.pdbx_description
1 polymer ?
#
loop_
_entity_poly.entity_id
_entity_poly.type
_entity_poly.pdbx_seq_one_letter_code
_entity_poly.pdbx_strand_id
1 'polypeptide(L)'
;MGQPALTVMQQMRENMDNYVWKNIKNLDELENVRMSAMRLFLSDYEQGKAEKRYIFHELPNRLPFEDGTFDIGLSSHFLLMYTVLGYDFHIQAITEMLRVCKEIRIFPIVDLDANKSDMITDVINYFSSRYHVEIRETQYEFQKGDNKLLVIKHYE
;
A
#
# COMPACT_ATOMS: atom_id res chain seq x y z
N MET A 1 19.25 -14.50 -6.52
CA MET A 1 18.10 -13.69 -6.07
C MET A 1 18.00 -12.36 -6.83
N GLY A 2 18.01 -12.33 -8.15
CA GLY A 2 17.95 -11.09 -8.95
C GLY A 2 16.84 -11.05 -10.00
N GLN A 3 16.15 -12.16 -10.23
CA GLN A 3 15.17 -12.26 -11.33
C GLN A 3 13.87 -11.46 -11.17
N PRO A 4 13.22 -11.32 -9.99
CA PRO A 4 11.96 -10.59 -9.91
C PRO A 4 12.08 -9.09 -10.22
N ALA A 5 13.17 -8.46 -9.78
CA ALA A 5 13.39 -7.02 -10.01
C ALA A 5 13.67 -6.70 -11.47
N LEU A 6 14.43 -7.54 -12.16
CA LEU A 6 14.70 -7.41 -13.61
C LEU A 6 13.42 -7.58 -14.42
N THR A 7 12.55 -8.51 -14.05
CA THR A 7 11.27 -8.75 -14.74
C THR A 7 10.34 -7.54 -14.61
N VAL A 8 10.25 -6.94 -13.42
CA VAL A 8 9.43 -5.73 -13.19
C VAL A 8 9.95 -4.55 -14.00
N MET A 9 11.27 -4.32 -14.03
CA MET A 9 11.85 -3.22 -14.81
C MET A 9 11.65 -3.42 -16.32
N GLN A 10 11.67 -4.65 -16.80
CA GLN A 10 11.39 -4.98 -18.19
C GLN A 10 9.90 -4.70 -18.53
N GLN A 11 8.97 -5.13 -17.69
CA GLN A 11 7.54 -4.83 -17.85
C GLN A 11 7.28 -3.32 -17.86
N MET A 12 7.94 -2.57 -16.98
CA MET A 12 7.81 -1.11 -16.96
C MET A 12 8.36 -0.45 -18.22
N ARG A 13 9.44 -0.98 -18.80
CA ARG A 13 10.00 -0.50 -20.06
C ARG A 13 9.04 -0.67 -21.24
N GLU A 14 8.31 -1.77 -21.24
CA GLU A 14 7.31 -2.08 -22.26
C GLU A 14 6.03 -1.23 -22.12
N ASN A 15 5.78 -0.65 -20.93
CA ASN A 15 4.57 0.09 -20.60
C ASN A 15 4.86 1.52 -20.09
N MET A 16 5.93 2.16 -20.59
CA MET A 16 6.36 3.48 -20.12
C MET A 16 5.27 4.56 -20.16
N ASP A 17 4.38 4.46 -21.14
CA ASP A 17 3.28 5.42 -21.33
C ASP A 17 2.22 5.39 -20.20
N ASN A 18 2.20 4.34 -19.39
CA ASN A 18 1.29 4.21 -18.25
C ASN A 18 1.76 4.97 -17.01
N TYR A 19 2.98 5.51 -17.03
CA TYR A 19 3.60 6.16 -15.88
C TYR A 19 3.76 7.66 -16.06
N VAL A 20 3.84 8.36 -14.92
CA VAL A 20 4.09 9.81 -14.86
C VAL A 20 5.54 10.05 -14.46
N TRP A 21 6.34 10.53 -15.38
CA TRP A 21 7.78 10.77 -15.21
C TRP A 21 8.06 12.21 -14.72
N LYS A 22 7.41 12.60 -13.62
CA LYS A 22 7.55 13.95 -13.05
C LYS A 22 8.57 14.00 -11.91
N ASN A 23 8.41 13.12 -10.93
CA ASN A 23 9.27 13.02 -9.75
C ASN A 23 10.47 12.10 -9.98
N ILE A 24 10.30 11.12 -10.85
CA ILE A 24 11.33 10.20 -11.34
C ILE A 24 11.40 10.40 -12.84
N LYS A 25 12.53 10.79 -13.37
CA LYS A 25 12.66 11.29 -14.74
C LYS A 25 12.70 10.19 -15.81
N ASN A 26 13.18 9.01 -15.45
CA ASN A 26 13.35 7.89 -16.36
C ASN A 26 13.52 6.56 -15.61
N LEU A 27 13.57 5.45 -16.36
CA LEU A 27 13.74 4.11 -15.81
C LEU A 27 15.05 3.91 -15.04
N ASP A 28 16.15 4.51 -15.50
CA ASP A 28 17.45 4.36 -14.83
C ASP A 28 17.45 5.03 -13.46
N GLU A 29 16.81 6.19 -13.34
CA GLU A 29 16.62 6.86 -12.05
C GLU A 29 15.71 6.03 -11.14
N LEU A 30 14.62 5.46 -11.67
CA LEU A 30 13.74 4.58 -10.92
C LEU A 30 14.48 3.35 -10.41
N GLU A 31 15.28 2.70 -11.24
CA GLU A 31 16.09 1.55 -10.87
C GLU A 31 17.07 1.91 -9.75
N ASN A 32 17.76 3.03 -9.87
CA ASN A 32 18.70 3.52 -8.86
C ASN A 32 17.99 3.80 -7.51
N VAL A 33 16.82 4.44 -7.52
CA VAL A 33 16.03 4.71 -6.32
C VAL A 33 15.59 3.40 -5.66
N ARG A 34 15.04 2.46 -6.43
CA ARG A 34 14.61 1.15 -5.92
C ARG A 34 15.76 0.32 -5.36
N MET A 35 16.88 0.27 -6.07
CA MET A 35 18.06 -0.45 -5.61
C MET A 35 18.66 0.17 -4.36
N SER A 36 18.66 1.49 -4.24
CA SER A 36 19.12 2.19 -3.04
C SER A 36 18.21 1.89 -1.84
N ALA A 37 16.89 1.96 -2.02
CA ALA A 37 15.93 1.63 -0.98
C ALA A 37 16.06 0.17 -0.52
N MET A 38 16.23 -0.77 -1.46
CA MET A 38 16.46 -2.18 -1.16
C MET A 38 17.76 -2.38 -0.34
N ARG A 39 18.86 -1.74 -0.73
CA ARG A 39 20.12 -1.84 0.01
C ARG A 39 19.99 -1.30 1.43
N LEU A 40 19.35 -0.16 1.61
CA LEU A 40 19.07 0.42 2.93
C LEU A 40 18.24 -0.54 3.79
N PHE A 41 17.14 -1.07 3.24
CA PHE A 41 16.32 -2.05 3.93
C PHE A 41 17.13 -3.28 4.36
N LEU A 42 17.88 -3.87 3.43
CA LEU A 42 18.67 -5.07 3.72
C LEU A 42 19.78 -4.81 4.77
N SER A 43 20.38 -3.62 4.78
CA SER A 43 21.39 -3.25 5.77
C SER A 43 20.82 -3.07 7.17
N ASP A 44 19.54 -2.69 7.29
CA ASP A 44 18.84 -2.47 8.55
C ASP A 44 18.06 -3.71 9.03
N TYR A 45 17.85 -4.70 8.16
CA TYR A 45 16.86 -5.75 8.37
C TYR A 45 17.12 -6.60 9.64
N GLU A 46 18.35 -7.06 9.86
CA GLU A 46 18.67 -7.89 11.03
C GLU A 46 18.54 -7.11 12.34
N GLN A 47 19.02 -5.87 12.36
CA GLN A 47 18.88 -4.99 13.50
C GLN A 47 17.40 -4.65 13.75
N GLY A 48 16.67 -4.29 12.70
CA GLY A 48 15.26 -3.95 12.79
C GLY A 48 14.39 -5.10 13.29
N LYS A 49 14.73 -6.35 12.95
CA LYS A 49 14.09 -7.54 13.55
C LYS A 49 14.40 -7.67 15.04
N ALA A 50 15.66 -7.50 15.42
CA ALA A 50 16.07 -7.59 16.83
C ALA A 50 15.38 -6.50 17.69
N GLU A 51 15.20 -5.31 17.12
CA GLU A 51 14.49 -4.17 17.74
C GLU A 51 12.97 -4.25 17.62
N LYS A 52 12.41 -5.30 16.98
CA LYS A 52 10.98 -5.48 16.74
C LYS A 52 10.36 -4.37 15.88
N ARG A 53 11.15 -3.69 15.05
CA ARG A 53 10.64 -2.75 14.01
C ARG A 53 10.12 -3.50 12.78
N TYR A 54 10.66 -4.69 12.50
CA TYR A 54 10.16 -5.62 11.48
C TYR A 54 9.61 -6.86 12.16
N ILE A 55 8.32 -7.10 11.97
CA ILE A 55 7.59 -8.22 12.56
C ILE A 55 7.03 -9.06 11.42
N PHE A 56 7.30 -10.37 11.45
CA PHE A 56 6.64 -11.29 10.54
C PHE A 56 5.15 -11.36 10.87
N HIS A 57 4.32 -11.11 9.88
CA HIS A 57 2.87 -11.20 10.02
C HIS A 57 2.22 -11.51 8.68
N GLU A 58 1.09 -12.20 8.73
CA GLU A 58 0.26 -12.53 7.58
C GLU A 58 -1.17 -12.04 7.83
N LEU A 59 -1.56 -10.98 7.12
CA LEU A 59 -2.94 -10.49 7.12
C LEU A 59 -3.85 -11.55 6.44
N PRO A 60 -5.11 -11.67 6.90
CA PRO A 60 -5.81 -10.82 7.88
C PRO A 60 -5.73 -11.31 9.33
N ASN A 61 -4.81 -12.21 9.66
CA ASN A 61 -4.67 -12.71 11.02
C ASN A 61 -4.49 -11.58 12.03
N ARG A 62 -4.81 -11.86 13.30
CA ARG A 62 -4.72 -10.86 14.38
C ARG A 62 -3.28 -10.43 14.60
N LEU A 63 -3.02 -9.12 14.55
CA LEU A 63 -1.74 -8.50 14.83
C LEU A 63 -1.38 -8.62 16.33
N PRO A 64 -0.09 -8.81 16.68
CA PRO A 64 0.36 -8.98 18.06
C PRO A 64 0.46 -7.63 18.82
N PHE A 65 -0.55 -6.79 18.66
CA PHE A 65 -0.63 -5.47 19.29
C PHE A 65 -1.99 -5.28 19.95
N GLU A 66 -2.03 -4.47 21.01
CA GLU A 66 -3.26 -4.05 21.65
C GLU A 66 -4.04 -3.08 20.77
N ASP A 67 -5.35 -2.93 21.07
CA ASP A 67 -6.22 -2.02 20.34
C ASP A 67 -5.70 -0.57 20.46
N GLY A 68 -5.70 0.17 19.36
CA GLY A 68 -5.28 1.57 19.32
C GLY A 68 -3.81 1.85 19.63
N THR A 69 -2.93 0.84 19.49
CA THR A 69 -1.48 0.98 19.75
C THR A 69 -0.82 2.06 18.90
N PHE A 70 -1.28 2.24 17.67
CA PHE A 70 -0.66 3.17 16.72
C PHE A 70 -1.57 4.35 16.40
N ASP A 71 -1.01 5.52 16.21
CA ASP A 71 -1.79 6.68 15.76
C ASP A 71 -2.17 6.54 14.29
N ILE A 72 -1.25 6.05 13.43
CA ILE A 72 -1.47 5.89 11.99
C ILE A 72 -0.92 4.54 11.51
N GLY A 73 -1.74 3.81 10.75
CA GLY A 73 -1.34 2.65 9.98
C GLY A 73 -1.26 2.99 8.48
N LEU A 74 -0.23 2.50 7.79
CA LEU A 74 -0.02 2.75 6.37
C LEU A 74 -0.05 1.45 5.58
N SER A 75 -0.79 1.42 4.47
CA SER A 75 -0.72 0.37 3.47
C SER A 75 -0.43 1.00 2.11
N SER A 76 0.77 0.75 1.59
CA SER A 76 1.19 1.28 0.28
C SER A 76 1.36 0.14 -0.71
N HIS A 77 0.69 0.24 -1.87
CA HIS A 77 0.78 -0.70 -2.99
C HIS A 77 0.46 -2.15 -2.62
N PHE A 78 -0.52 -2.36 -1.74
CA PHE A 78 -0.95 -3.68 -1.30
C PHE A 78 -2.47 -3.76 -1.17
N LEU A 79 -3.07 -3.27 -0.07
CA LEU A 79 -4.52 -3.31 0.13
C LEU A 79 -5.23 -2.51 -0.98
N LEU A 80 -6.33 -3.06 -1.47
CA LEU A 80 -7.14 -2.61 -2.61
C LEU A 80 -6.47 -2.80 -3.98
N MET A 81 -5.15 -2.79 -4.08
CA MET A 81 -4.45 -3.03 -5.34
C MET A 81 -4.52 -4.52 -5.77
N TYR A 82 -4.38 -5.44 -4.82
CA TYR A 82 -4.46 -6.88 -5.08
C TYR A 82 -5.89 -7.41 -4.94
N THR A 83 -6.77 -7.02 -5.84
CA THR A 83 -8.19 -7.41 -5.85
C THR A 83 -8.42 -8.91 -5.92
N VAL A 84 -7.43 -9.67 -6.43
CA VAL A 84 -7.44 -11.15 -6.48
C VAL A 84 -7.55 -11.81 -5.09
N LEU A 85 -7.17 -11.10 -4.02
CA LEU A 85 -7.31 -11.58 -2.64
C LEU A 85 -8.77 -11.60 -2.16
N GLY A 86 -9.66 -10.94 -2.89
CA GLY A 86 -11.10 -10.96 -2.67
C GLY A 86 -11.60 -9.98 -1.60
N TYR A 87 -12.89 -9.73 -1.65
CA TYR A 87 -13.59 -8.75 -0.79
C TYR A 87 -13.39 -9.03 0.70
N ASP A 88 -13.62 -10.27 1.14
CA ASP A 88 -13.55 -10.65 2.55
C ASP A 88 -12.16 -10.46 3.14
N PHE A 89 -11.10 -10.75 2.37
CA PHE A 89 -9.73 -10.48 2.78
C PHE A 89 -9.52 -9.00 3.08
N HIS A 90 -9.95 -8.12 2.17
CA HIS A 90 -9.77 -6.68 2.35
C HIS A 90 -10.56 -6.14 3.54
N ILE A 91 -11.81 -6.61 3.74
CA ILE A 91 -12.61 -6.22 4.90
C ILE A 91 -11.92 -6.64 6.21
N GLN A 92 -11.46 -7.88 6.31
CA GLN A 92 -10.81 -8.40 7.52
C GLN A 92 -9.47 -7.72 7.78
N ALA A 93 -8.63 -7.55 6.76
CA ALA A 93 -7.32 -6.92 6.89
C ALA A 93 -7.43 -5.44 7.31
N ILE A 94 -8.34 -4.68 6.69
CA ILE A 94 -8.59 -3.28 7.04
C ILE A 94 -9.19 -3.17 8.45
N THR A 95 -10.11 -4.06 8.81
CA THR A 95 -10.70 -4.11 10.17
C THR A 95 -9.62 -4.36 11.22
N GLU A 96 -8.71 -5.29 10.96
CA GLU A 96 -7.61 -5.58 11.88
C GLU A 96 -6.63 -4.41 11.99
N MET A 97 -6.31 -3.73 10.88
CA MET A 97 -5.51 -2.51 10.94
C MET A 97 -6.20 -1.40 11.74
N LEU A 98 -7.52 -1.23 11.59
CA LEU A 98 -8.31 -0.26 12.38
C LEU A 98 -8.41 -0.63 13.85
N ARG A 99 -8.33 -1.90 14.20
CA ARG A 99 -8.26 -2.31 15.61
C ARG A 99 -7.00 -1.77 16.28
N VAL A 100 -5.86 -1.86 15.61
CA VAL A 100 -4.56 -1.47 16.19
C VAL A 100 -4.17 -0.01 15.92
N CYS A 101 -4.83 0.66 14.96
CA CYS A 101 -4.54 2.04 14.56
C CYS A 101 -5.76 2.94 14.75
N LYS A 102 -5.53 4.19 15.17
CA LYS A 102 -6.59 5.22 15.26
C LYS A 102 -7.04 5.70 13.88
N GLU A 103 -6.10 5.79 12.95
CA GLU A 103 -6.31 6.15 11.54
C GLU A 103 -5.51 5.21 10.65
N ILE A 104 -6.07 4.83 9.50
CA ILE A 104 -5.31 4.12 8.46
C ILE A 104 -5.34 4.89 7.14
N ARG A 105 -4.28 4.73 6.38
CA ARG A 105 -4.13 5.31 5.04
C ARG A 105 -3.73 4.23 4.06
N ILE A 106 -4.50 4.11 2.98
CA ILE A 106 -4.29 3.11 1.93
C ILE A 106 -4.04 3.83 0.61
N PHE A 107 -2.91 3.53 -0.02
CA PHE A 107 -2.52 4.09 -1.31
C PHE A 107 -1.89 3.01 -2.20
N PRO A 108 -2.23 2.97 -3.48
CA PRO A 108 -3.32 3.65 -4.17
C PRO A 108 -4.69 3.00 -3.94
N ILE A 109 -5.75 3.60 -4.50
CA ILE A 109 -7.10 3.03 -4.48
C ILE A 109 -7.54 2.59 -5.89
N VAL A 110 -6.65 1.90 -6.56
CA VAL A 110 -6.84 1.27 -7.87
C VAL A 110 -6.32 -0.16 -7.83
N ASP A 111 -6.74 -1.00 -8.75
CA ASP A 111 -6.19 -2.34 -8.94
C ASP A 111 -4.83 -2.34 -9.66
N LEU A 112 -4.28 -3.51 -9.93
CA LEU A 112 -2.98 -3.67 -10.61
C LEU A 112 -2.97 -3.09 -12.03
N ASP A 113 -4.13 -2.95 -12.66
CA ASP A 113 -4.30 -2.39 -14.00
C ASP A 113 -4.67 -0.89 -13.96
N ALA A 114 -4.55 -0.25 -12.79
CA ALA A 114 -4.93 1.14 -12.53
C ALA A 114 -6.44 1.43 -12.73
N ASN A 115 -7.29 0.43 -12.60
CA ASN A 115 -8.73 0.58 -12.69
C ASN A 115 -9.36 0.68 -11.31
N LYS A 116 -10.51 1.34 -11.25
CA LYS A 116 -11.41 1.29 -10.10
C LYS A 116 -12.32 0.09 -10.27
N SER A 117 -12.09 -0.97 -9.52
CA SER A 117 -12.97 -2.13 -9.52
C SER A 117 -14.20 -1.90 -8.63
N ASP A 118 -15.30 -2.60 -8.95
CA ASP A 118 -16.51 -2.59 -8.10
C ASP A 118 -16.19 -3.05 -6.68
N MET A 119 -15.32 -4.05 -6.53
CA MET A 119 -14.88 -4.53 -5.22
C MET A 119 -14.26 -3.42 -4.36
N ILE A 120 -13.42 -2.53 -4.95
CA ILE A 120 -12.84 -1.39 -4.23
C ILE A 120 -13.95 -0.46 -3.73
N THR A 121 -14.94 -0.18 -4.59
CA THR A 121 -16.10 0.64 -4.25
C THR A 121 -16.90 0.01 -3.10
N ASP A 122 -17.14 -1.28 -3.15
CA ASP A 122 -17.88 -2.01 -2.12
C ASP A 122 -17.15 -2.00 -0.76
N VAL A 123 -15.81 -2.18 -0.77
CA VAL A 123 -14.99 -2.07 0.44
C VAL A 123 -15.09 -0.65 1.03
N ILE A 124 -14.96 0.38 0.22
CA ILE A 124 -15.09 1.78 0.67
C ILE A 124 -16.46 2.04 1.27
N ASN A 125 -17.53 1.59 0.62
CA ASN A 125 -18.91 1.72 1.10
C ASN A 125 -19.12 1.00 2.44
N TYR A 126 -18.57 -0.20 2.61
CA TYR A 126 -18.63 -0.94 3.86
C TYR A 126 -18.07 -0.13 5.04
N PHE A 127 -16.90 0.46 4.87
CA PHE A 127 -16.27 1.25 5.93
C PHE A 127 -16.93 2.61 6.12
N SER A 128 -17.43 3.25 5.07
CA SER A 128 -18.14 4.54 5.15
C SER A 128 -19.39 4.50 6.03
N SER A 129 -19.99 3.32 6.22
CA SER A 129 -21.15 3.17 7.12
C SER A 129 -20.80 3.04 8.60
N ARG A 130 -19.50 2.90 8.94
CA ARG A 130 -19.00 2.57 10.30
C ARG A 130 -17.90 3.47 10.80
N TYR A 131 -17.21 4.14 9.89
CA TYR A 131 -16.02 4.94 10.16
C TYR A 131 -16.10 6.26 9.38
N HIS A 132 -15.32 7.24 9.81
CA HIS A 132 -15.09 8.42 8.98
C HIS A 132 -14.17 8.03 7.82
N VAL A 133 -14.66 8.12 6.61
CA VAL A 133 -13.93 7.74 5.38
C VAL A 133 -13.78 8.97 4.49
N GLU A 134 -12.57 9.21 4.04
CA GLU A 134 -12.21 10.32 3.16
C GLU A 134 -11.28 9.83 2.05
N ILE A 135 -11.52 10.29 0.82
CA ILE A 135 -10.61 10.12 -0.30
C ILE A 135 -9.91 11.46 -0.54
N ARG A 136 -8.58 11.46 -0.41
CA ARG A 136 -7.72 12.62 -0.64
C ARG A 136 -6.91 12.47 -1.91
N GLU A 137 -6.75 13.56 -2.63
CA GLU A 137 -5.75 13.63 -3.69
C GLU A 137 -4.36 13.89 -3.11
N THR A 138 -3.35 13.23 -3.68
CA THR A 138 -1.95 13.43 -3.34
C THR A 138 -1.20 14.12 -4.47
N GLN A 139 -0.08 14.76 -4.14
CA GLN A 139 0.82 15.29 -5.17
C GLN A 139 1.67 14.21 -5.84
N TYR A 140 1.72 13.03 -5.24
CA TYR A 140 2.42 11.89 -5.78
C TYR A 140 1.51 11.14 -6.75
N GLU A 141 1.98 10.99 -7.96
CA GLU A 141 1.37 10.20 -9.02
C GLU A 141 2.52 9.52 -9.78
N PHE A 142 2.54 8.20 -9.76
CA PHE A 142 3.53 7.45 -10.51
C PHE A 142 2.89 6.69 -11.67
N GLN A 143 1.81 5.99 -11.42
CA GLN A 143 0.95 5.41 -12.45
C GLN A 143 -0.16 6.42 -12.77
N LYS A 144 -0.46 6.64 -14.05
CA LYS A 144 -1.45 7.64 -14.47
C LYS A 144 -2.83 7.37 -13.85
N GLY A 145 -3.42 8.40 -13.25
CA GLY A 145 -4.71 8.31 -12.57
C GLY A 145 -4.67 7.76 -11.15
N ASP A 146 -3.47 7.40 -10.66
CA ASP A 146 -3.22 6.82 -9.36
C ASP A 146 -2.62 7.84 -8.38
N ASN A 147 -3.43 8.84 -8.03
CA ASN A 147 -3.07 9.89 -7.09
C ASN A 147 -4.01 10.00 -5.90
N LYS A 148 -4.80 8.95 -5.62
CA LYS A 148 -5.81 8.99 -4.55
C LYS A 148 -5.44 8.10 -3.38
N LEU A 149 -5.60 8.68 -2.20
CA LEU A 149 -5.37 8.07 -0.90
C LEU A 149 -6.71 7.88 -0.18
N LEU A 150 -6.99 6.68 0.30
CA LEU A 150 -8.10 6.40 1.19
C LEU A 150 -7.64 6.61 2.64
N VAL A 151 -8.38 7.40 3.39
CA VAL A 151 -8.21 7.60 4.84
C VAL A 151 -9.44 7.04 5.54
N ILE A 152 -9.23 6.18 6.53
CA ILE A 152 -10.30 5.65 7.38
C ILE A 152 -9.89 5.87 8.84
N LYS A 153 -10.77 6.44 9.64
CA LYS A 153 -10.55 6.67 11.08
C LYS A 153 -11.81 6.44 11.90
N HIS A 154 -11.64 6.13 13.17
CA HIS A 154 -12.76 6.05 14.11
C HIS A 154 -13.46 7.41 14.20
N TYR A 155 -14.77 7.38 14.48
CA TYR A 155 -15.47 8.61 14.90
C TYR A 155 -14.94 9.03 16.27
N GLU A 156 -14.80 10.33 16.49
CA GLU A 156 -14.46 10.91 17.79
C GLU A 156 -15.63 10.78 18.75
#